data_13e9d48eebe9a31c938019d1981e9df2
#
_entry.id   13e9d48eebe9a31c938019d1981e9df2
#
_cell.length_a   1.000
_cell.length_b   1.000
_cell.length_c   1.000
_cell.angle_alpha   90.00
_cell.angle_beta   90.00
_cell.angle_gamma   90.00
#
_symmetry.space_group_name_H-M   'P 1'
#
loop_
_entity.id
_entity.type
_entity.pdbx_description
1 polymer ?
#
loop_
_entity_poly.entity_id
_entity_poly.type
_entity_poly.pdbx_seq_one_letter_code
_entity_poly.pdbx_strand_id
1 'polypeptide(L)'
;VLSIETEKPVFENGKSSLSQIQIRGGAFGYIAPSIRRWQKLGEHTGLSVDASFIRADGNYPFTLENGKYITQEKRNNSDIHTWQGEANLFHTFHDESTLDVKAYYFYSERGLPGAVILYNPKAEERLWDENFFTQARYKKTFSPKWTLQAQAKFNHSWNKYEDTDVKYENGKQTDINRQDEYYLSAAVLYQPVKGLELSLAQDGFINTLHTNINDSPNPVRYSSLTALNARYQWGRIKLSGTLVGTFITEEVKAGNTPDDRKRL
;
A
#
# COMPACT_ATOMS: atom_id res chain seq x y z
N VAL A 1 -8.55 -8.42 14.48
CA VAL A 1 -7.29 -8.15 13.77
C VAL A 1 -7.38 -8.80 12.40
N LEU A 2 -7.17 -8.04 11.33
CA LEU A 2 -7.08 -8.53 9.96
C LEU A 2 -5.59 -8.80 9.66
N SER A 3 -5.25 -10.03 9.25
CA SER A 3 -3.92 -10.39 8.76
C SER A 3 -4.02 -10.72 7.27
N ILE A 4 -3.19 -10.07 6.45
CA ILE A 4 -3.08 -10.33 5.02
C ILE A 4 -1.70 -10.92 4.77
N GLU A 5 -1.67 -12.12 4.24
CA GLU A 5 -0.42 -12.82 3.92
C GLU A 5 -0.35 -13.08 2.42
N THR A 6 0.84 -12.95 1.84
CA THR A 6 1.07 -13.32 0.44
C THR A 6 1.02 -14.83 0.31
N GLU A 7 0.30 -15.32 -0.69
CA GLU A 7 0.22 -16.74 -1.02
C GLU A 7 1.60 -17.27 -1.42
N LYS A 8 2.04 -18.33 -0.76
CA LYS A 8 3.29 -19.01 -1.11
C LYS A 8 3.05 -19.98 -2.24
N PRO A 9 3.96 -20.06 -3.23
CA PRO A 9 3.81 -20.98 -4.34
C PRO A 9 3.90 -22.44 -3.86
N VAL A 10 2.92 -23.24 -4.27
CA VAL A 10 2.92 -24.69 -4.07
C VAL A 10 3.16 -25.34 -5.43
N PHE A 11 4.19 -26.19 -5.53
CA PHE A 11 4.55 -26.88 -6.74
C PHE A 11 4.20 -28.36 -6.63
N GLU A 12 3.29 -28.80 -7.49
CA GLU A 12 2.86 -30.20 -7.57
C GLU A 12 3.60 -30.92 -8.72
N ASN A 13 3.67 -32.24 -8.65
CA ASN A 13 4.14 -33.12 -9.72
C ASN A 13 5.55 -32.80 -10.25
N GLY A 14 6.47 -32.38 -9.39
CA GLY A 14 7.85 -32.11 -9.78
C GLY A 14 8.05 -30.84 -10.63
N LYS A 15 7.01 -30.02 -10.81
CA LYS A 15 7.14 -28.74 -11.50
C LYS A 15 7.97 -27.77 -10.67
N SER A 16 8.81 -26.98 -11.33
CA SER A 16 9.61 -25.92 -10.72
C SER A 16 9.11 -24.52 -11.06
N SER A 17 8.12 -24.40 -11.94
CA SER A 17 7.53 -23.11 -12.32
C SER A 17 6.07 -23.27 -12.71
N LEU A 18 5.30 -22.20 -12.48
CA LEU A 18 3.92 -22.04 -12.93
C LEU A 18 3.76 -20.62 -13.46
N SER A 19 3.13 -20.49 -14.62
CA SER A 19 2.82 -19.16 -15.19
C SER A 19 1.33 -19.07 -15.51
N GLN A 20 0.76 -17.90 -15.23
CA GLN A 20 -0.62 -17.56 -15.56
C GLN A 20 -0.63 -16.27 -16.34
N ILE A 21 -1.31 -16.25 -17.48
CA ILE A 21 -1.53 -15.04 -18.29
C ILE A 21 -3.02 -14.84 -18.35
N GLN A 22 -3.45 -13.61 -18.15
CA GLN A 22 -4.85 -13.19 -18.26
C GLN A 22 -4.94 -11.92 -19.09
N ILE A 23 -5.91 -11.87 -20.00
CA ILE A 23 -6.26 -10.65 -20.74
C ILE A 23 -7.73 -10.40 -20.54
N ARG A 24 -8.08 -9.20 -20.11
CA ARG A 24 -9.46 -8.74 -20.00
C ARG A 24 -9.64 -7.55 -20.96
N GLY A 25 -10.77 -7.53 -21.65
CA GLY A 25 -11.16 -6.44 -22.55
C GLY A 25 -12.60 -6.02 -22.29
N GLY A 26 -12.95 -4.80 -22.65
CA GLY A 26 -14.28 -4.27 -22.45
C GLY A 26 -14.58 -3.03 -23.31
N ALA A 27 -15.73 -2.41 -23.08
CA ALA A 27 -16.12 -1.19 -23.75
C ALA A 27 -15.19 -0.01 -23.39
N PHE A 28 -15.26 1.04 -24.20
CA PHE A 28 -14.55 2.32 -23.97
C PHE A 28 -13.03 2.19 -23.87
N GLY A 29 -12.44 1.35 -24.73
CA GLY A 29 -11.00 1.15 -24.79
C GLY A 29 -10.40 0.36 -23.63
N TYR A 30 -11.23 -0.31 -22.81
CA TYR A 30 -10.73 -1.08 -21.68
C TYR A 30 -9.94 -2.31 -22.14
N ILE A 31 -8.68 -2.38 -21.68
CA ILE A 31 -7.81 -3.54 -21.81
C ILE A 31 -6.98 -3.71 -20.55
N ALA A 32 -6.89 -4.95 -20.06
CA ALA A 32 -6.16 -5.25 -18.82
C ALA A 32 -5.44 -6.61 -18.92
N PRO A 33 -4.25 -6.66 -19.54
CA PRO A 33 -3.39 -7.83 -19.49
C PRO A 33 -2.71 -7.95 -18.13
N SER A 34 -2.50 -9.18 -17.69
CA SER A 34 -1.69 -9.50 -16.52
C SER A 34 -0.94 -10.80 -16.71
N ILE A 35 0.21 -10.89 -16.07
CA ILE A 35 1.05 -12.08 -16.00
C ILE A 35 1.45 -12.33 -14.56
N ARG A 36 1.41 -13.60 -14.14
CA ARG A 36 1.93 -14.06 -12.86
C ARG A 36 2.81 -15.27 -13.11
N ARG A 37 3.96 -15.28 -12.47
CA ARG A 37 4.88 -16.40 -12.52
C ARG A 37 5.35 -16.76 -11.12
N TRP A 38 5.28 -18.05 -10.81
CA TRP A 38 5.93 -18.66 -9.66
C TRP A 38 7.12 -19.49 -10.14
N GLN A 39 8.22 -19.40 -9.44
CA GLN A 39 9.46 -20.10 -9.76
C GLN A 39 10.09 -20.65 -8.47
N LYS A 40 10.38 -21.93 -8.46
CA LYS A 40 11.24 -22.55 -7.46
C LYS A 40 12.70 -22.24 -7.84
N LEU A 41 13.43 -21.52 -6.99
CA LEU A 41 14.85 -21.20 -7.20
C LEU A 41 15.79 -22.21 -6.56
N GLY A 42 15.28 -23.05 -5.66
CA GLY A 42 15.99 -24.10 -4.95
C GLY A 42 15.03 -24.87 -4.05
N GLU A 43 15.55 -25.75 -3.20
CA GLU A 43 14.69 -26.54 -2.30
C GLU A 43 13.98 -25.68 -1.26
N HIS A 44 14.63 -24.62 -0.84
CA HIS A 44 14.17 -23.74 0.24
C HIS A 44 13.80 -22.33 -0.22
N THR A 45 13.85 -22.06 -1.53
CA THR A 45 13.62 -20.70 -2.05
C THR A 45 12.60 -20.70 -3.17
N GLY A 46 11.58 -19.89 -3.02
CA GLY A 46 10.54 -19.62 -4.01
C GLY A 46 10.49 -18.14 -4.37
N LEU A 47 10.12 -17.85 -5.63
CA LEU A 47 9.92 -16.52 -6.15
C LEU A 47 8.53 -16.45 -6.79
N SER A 48 7.79 -15.37 -6.56
CA SER A 48 6.66 -15.00 -7.41
C SER A 48 6.87 -13.61 -7.99
N VAL A 49 6.47 -13.42 -9.24
CA VAL A 49 6.49 -12.15 -9.94
C VAL A 49 5.13 -11.96 -10.60
N ASP A 50 4.53 -10.82 -10.36
CA ASP A 50 3.26 -10.39 -10.93
C ASP A 50 3.45 -9.07 -11.66
N ALA A 51 2.85 -8.93 -12.83
CA ALA A 51 2.78 -7.66 -13.55
C ALA A 51 1.40 -7.51 -14.17
N SER A 52 0.85 -6.32 -14.11
CA SER A 52 -0.42 -5.99 -14.77
C SER A 52 -0.40 -4.57 -15.32
N PHE A 53 -1.19 -4.40 -16.36
CA PHE A 53 -1.45 -3.13 -16.99
C PHE A 53 -2.95 -2.95 -17.14
N ILE A 54 -3.43 -1.73 -16.99
CA ILE A 54 -4.82 -1.35 -17.26
C ILE A 54 -4.81 -0.09 -18.10
N ARG A 55 -5.59 -0.09 -19.16
CA ARG A 55 -5.93 1.11 -19.94
C ARG A 55 -7.43 1.15 -20.17
N ALA A 56 -8.02 2.33 -20.10
CA ALA A 56 -9.35 2.61 -20.57
C ALA A 56 -9.42 4.06 -21.06
N ASP A 57 -10.19 4.32 -22.09
CA ASP A 57 -10.47 5.68 -22.57
C ASP A 57 -11.61 6.31 -21.75
N GLY A 58 -12.50 5.51 -21.17
CA GLY A 58 -13.58 5.95 -20.28
C GLY A 58 -14.63 6.86 -20.91
N ASN A 59 -14.60 7.03 -22.23
CA ASN A 59 -15.34 8.01 -23.02
C ASN A 59 -16.80 7.56 -23.31
N TYR A 60 -17.52 7.12 -22.29
CA TYR A 60 -18.90 6.63 -22.44
C TYR A 60 -19.88 7.77 -22.77
N PRO A 61 -20.94 7.49 -23.61
CA PRO A 61 -22.02 8.42 -23.85
C PRO A 61 -22.95 8.50 -22.64
N PHE A 62 -23.50 9.68 -22.39
CA PHE A 62 -24.52 9.89 -21.36
C PHE A 62 -25.51 10.97 -21.76
N THR A 63 -26.69 10.96 -21.17
CA THR A 63 -27.68 12.01 -21.32
C THR A 63 -27.52 13.03 -20.22
N LEU A 64 -27.32 14.28 -20.59
CA LEU A 64 -27.26 15.42 -19.67
C LEU A 64 -28.61 16.13 -19.66
N GLU A 65 -29.24 16.19 -18.48
CA GLU A 65 -30.46 16.96 -18.25
C GLU A 65 -30.11 18.20 -17.45
N ASN A 66 -30.31 19.37 -18.05
CA ASN A 66 -30.07 20.66 -17.41
C ASN A 66 -31.33 21.53 -17.56
N GLY A 67 -32.23 21.40 -16.60
CA GLY A 67 -33.55 22.04 -16.63
C GLY A 67 -34.40 21.52 -17.79
N LYS A 68 -34.67 22.38 -18.81
CA LYS A 68 -35.45 22.01 -20.00
C LYS A 68 -34.57 21.48 -21.15
N TYR A 69 -33.28 21.55 -21.00
CA TYR A 69 -32.35 21.12 -22.05
C TYR A 69 -31.88 19.70 -21.79
N ILE A 70 -32.05 18.84 -22.76
CA ILE A 70 -31.57 17.45 -22.73
C ILE A 70 -30.60 17.32 -23.91
N THR A 71 -29.34 16.98 -23.58
CA THR A 71 -28.29 16.78 -24.60
C THR A 71 -27.67 15.40 -24.46
N GLN A 72 -27.17 14.87 -25.59
CA GLN A 72 -26.37 13.65 -25.60
C GLN A 72 -24.89 14.05 -25.58
N GLU A 73 -24.20 13.70 -24.53
CA GLU A 73 -22.82 14.07 -24.33
C GLU A 73 -21.94 12.81 -24.29
N LYS A 74 -20.65 13.03 -24.42
CA LYS A 74 -19.65 11.98 -24.31
C LYS A 74 -18.64 12.38 -23.24
N ARG A 75 -18.40 11.49 -22.28
CA ARG A 75 -17.44 11.75 -21.21
C ARG A 75 -16.06 12.01 -21.81
N ASN A 76 -15.43 13.12 -21.45
CA ASN A 76 -14.05 13.45 -21.79
C ASN A 76 -13.17 13.42 -20.53
N ASN A 77 -11.87 13.44 -20.71
CA ASN A 77 -10.86 13.45 -19.63
C ASN A 77 -11.14 12.39 -18.56
N SER A 78 -11.53 11.19 -19.00
CA SER A 78 -11.87 10.03 -18.13
C SER A 78 -11.01 8.81 -18.43
N ASP A 79 -9.95 9.03 -19.19
CA ASP A 79 -8.96 8.02 -19.49
C ASP A 79 -8.14 7.67 -18.27
N ILE A 80 -7.70 6.42 -18.24
CA ILE A 80 -6.79 5.90 -17.21
C ILE A 80 -5.79 4.95 -17.84
N HIS A 81 -4.54 5.01 -17.36
CA HIS A 81 -3.61 3.90 -17.52
C HIS A 81 -2.85 3.66 -16.24
N THR A 82 -2.64 2.39 -15.93
CA THR A 82 -2.05 1.94 -14.68
C THR A 82 -1.07 0.82 -14.95
N TRP A 83 0.08 0.89 -14.31
CA TRP A 83 1.08 -0.17 -14.25
C TRP A 83 1.21 -0.66 -12.81
N GLN A 84 1.28 -1.96 -12.65
CA GLN A 84 1.50 -2.59 -11.35
C GLN A 84 2.47 -3.74 -11.51
N GLY A 85 3.43 -3.82 -10.61
CA GLY A 85 4.38 -4.91 -10.50
C GLY A 85 4.57 -5.34 -9.06
N GLU A 86 4.74 -6.63 -8.84
CA GLU A 86 5.01 -7.21 -7.52
C GLU A 86 6.02 -8.35 -7.67
N ALA A 87 6.98 -8.42 -6.76
CA ALA A 87 7.90 -9.54 -6.64
C ALA A 87 7.95 -9.99 -5.18
N ASN A 88 7.86 -11.30 -4.94
CA ASN A 88 7.94 -11.90 -3.62
C ASN A 88 8.99 -13.00 -3.61
N LEU A 89 9.93 -12.92 -2.68
CA LEU A 89 10.92 -13.95 -2.39
C LEU A 89 10.57 -14.61 -1.06
N PHE A 90 10.50 -15.93 -1.07
CA PHE A 90 10.26 -16.75 0.12
C PHE A 90 11.46 -17.65 0.35
N HIS A 91 12.06 -17.56 1.51
CA HIS A 91 13.19 -18.41 1.86
C HIS A 91 12.97 -19.08 3.23
N THR A 92 13.22 -20.37 3.30
CA THR A 92 13.23 -21.13 4.55
C THR A 92 14.65 -21.59 4.81
N PHE A 93 15.23 -21.18 5.91
CA PHE A 93 16.58 -21.57 6.33
C PHE A 93 16.61 -23.01 6.84
N HIS A 94 17.80 -23.57 6.98
CA HIS A 94 17.99 -24.93 7.51
C HIS A 94 17.49 -25.10 8.95
N ASP A 95 17.44 -24.03 9.73
CA ASP A 95 16.93 -23.99 11.09
C ASP A 95 15.42 -23.68 11.16
N GLU A 96 14.70 -23.89 10.06
CA GLU A 96 13.26 -23.63 9.89
C GLU A 96 12.84 -22.17 10.07
N SER A 97 13.79 -21.24 10.26
CA SER A 97 13.44 -19.82 10.21
C SER A 97 13.05 -19.40 8.78
N THR A 98 12.21 -18.40 8.65
CA THR A 98 11.70 -17.95 7.35
C THR A 98 12.00 -16.48 7.13
N LEU A 99 12.32 -16.15 5.89
CA LEU A 99 12.46 -14.78 5.39
C LEU A 99 11.56 -14.61 4.18
N ASP A 100 10.59 -13.72 4.27
CA ASP A 100 9.72 -13.33 3.18
C ASP A 100 10.06 -11.87 2.81
N VAL A 101 10.39 -11.60 1.55
CA VAL A 101 10.70 -10.25 1.05
C VAL A 101 9.74 -9.93 -0.08
N LYS A 102 9.15 -8.75 -0.06
CA LYS A 102 8.25 -8.22 -1.08
C LYS A 102 8.77 -6.89 -1.60
N ALA A 103 8.69 -6.71 -2.92
CA ALA A 103 8.80 -5.42 -3.59
C ALA A 103 7.53 -5.20 -4.41
N TYR A 104 7.02 -3.98 -4.40
CA TYR A 104 5.80 -3.60 -5.09
C TYR A 104 5.99 -2.23 -5.75
N TYR A 105 5.49 -2.09 -6.96
CA TYR A 105 5.45 -0.84 -7.70
C TYR A 105 4.06 -0.64 -8.30
N PHE A 106 3.57 0.58 -8.21
CA PHE A 106 2.32 1.03 -8.79
C PHE A 106 2.51 2.41 -9.41
N TYR A 107 2.00 2.59 -10.61
CA TYR A 107 1.91 3.88 -11.28
C TYR A 107 0.54 4.00 -11.93
N SER A 108 -0.10 5.14 -11.79
CA SER A 108 -1.37 5.47 -12.44
C SER A 108 -1.36 6.89 -12.94
N GLU A 109 -1.84 7.09 -14.15
CA GLU A 109 -2.22 8.39 -14.69
C GLU A 109 -3.67 8.34 -15.10
N ARG A 110 -4.45 9.37 -14.74
CA ARG A 110 -5.86 9.45 -15.09
C ARG A 110 -6.33 10.88 -15.26
N GLY A 111 -7.26 11.06 -16.18
CA GLY A 111 -8.05 12.27 -16.29
C GLY A 111 -9.10 12.36 -15.17
N LEU A 112 -9.44 13.57 -14.77
CA LEU A 112 -10.48 13.88 -13.79
C LEU A 112 -11.60 14.66 -14.49
N PRO A 113 -12.67 13.98 -14.90
CA PRO A 113 -13.68 14.58 -15.78
C PRO A 113 -14.65 15.55 -15.07
N GLY A 114 -14.52 15.76 -13.76
CA GLY A 114 -15.39 16.64 -12.99
C GLY A 114 -16.83 16.10 -12.81
N ALA A 115 -17.70 16.92 -12.26
CA ALA A 115 -19.11 16.57 -12.03
C ALA A 115 -19.93 16.57 -13.30
N VAL A 116 -20.89 15.62 -13.43
CA VAL A 116 -21.78 15.54 -14.59
C VAL A 116 -22.76 16.71 -14.62
N ILE A 117 -23.26 17.17 -13.49
CA ILE A 117 -24.24 18.28 -13.39
C ILE A 117 -23.68 19.60 -13.93
N LEU A 118 -22.38 19.81 -13.77
CA LEU A 118 -21.65 20.96 -14.30
C LEU A 118 -20.68 20.50 -15.39
N TYR A 119 -21.20 19.77 -16.35
CA TYR A 119 -20.38 19.16 -17.38
C TYR A 119 -19.52 20.20 -18.11
N ASN A 120 -18.22 20.01 -18.01
CA ASN A 120 -17.21 20.80 -18.69
C ASN A 120 -16.55 19.94 -19.78
N PRO A 121 -16.87 20.16 -21.08
CA PRO A 121 -16.26 19.40 -22.17
C PRO A 121 -14.76 19.71 -22.35
N LYS A 122 -14.25 20.73 -21.67
CA LYS A 122 -12.85 21.15 -21.69
C LYS A 122 -12.11 20.86 -20.38
N ALA A 123 -12.63 19.92 -19.55
CA ALA A 123 -11.92 19.52 -18.36
C ALA A 123 -10.54 18.95 -18.71
N GLU A 124 -9.50 19.48 -18.08
CA GLU A 124 -8.09 19.12 -18.33
C GLU A 124 -7.37 18.72 -17.03
N GLU A 125 -8.13 18.55 -15.95
CA GLU A 125 -7.59 18.09 -14.66
C GLU A 125 -7.02 16.68 -14.78
N ARG A 126 -5.80 16.48 -14.29
CA ARG A 126 -5.14 15.18 -14.33
C ARG A 126 -4.53 14.82 -13.00
N LEU A 127 -4.47 13.53 -12.72
CA LEU A 127 -3.89 12.97 -11.51
C LEU A 127 -2.92 11.85 -11.85
N TRP A 128 -1.74 11.94 -11.28
CA TRP A 128 -0.71 10.89 -11.31
C TRP A 128 -0.47 10.39 -9.90
N ASP A 129 -0.41 9.10 -9.75
CA ASP A 129 -0.05 8.42 -8.52
C ASP A 129 1.09 7.44 -8.77
N GLU A 130 2.08 7.44 -7.91
CA GLU A 130 3.15 6.48 -7.88
C GLU A 130 3.32 5.95 -6.45
N ASN A 131 3.49 4.65 -6.32
CA ASN A 131 3.80 4.03 -5.04
C ASN A 131 4.82 2.92 -5.25
N PHE A 132 5.88 2.97 -4.47
CA PHE A 132 6.86 1.91 -4.36
C PHE A 132 6.98 1.51 -2.90
N PHE A 133 6.94 0.21 -2.61
CA PHE A 133 7.34 -0.27 -1.30
C PHE A 133 8.16 -1.55 -1.38
N THR A 134 9.01 -1.72 -0.40
CA THR A 134 9.65 -2.98 -0.09
C THR A 134 9.45 -3.32 1.36
N GLN A 135 9.26 -4.61 1.66
CA GLN A 135 9.14 -5.11 3.02
C GLN A 135 9.85 -6.45 3.16
N ALA A 136 10.37 -6.69 4.35
CA ALA A 136 10.94 -7.97 4.74
C ALA A 136 10.29 -8.44 6.05
N ARG A 137 9.98 -9.71 6.15
CA ARG A 137 9.50 -10.38 7.36
C ARG A 137 10.38 -11.57 7.66
N TYR A 138 10.96 -11.56 8.83
CA TYR A 138 11.73 -12.68 9.37
C TYR A 138 10.99 -13.29 10.54
N LYS A 139 10.91 -14.61 10.59
CA LYS A 139 10.32 -15.36 11.71
C LYS A 139 11.23 -16.52 12.09
N LYS A 140 11.50 -16.65 13.41
CA LYS A 140 12.28 -17.75 13.97
C LYS A 140 11.66 -18.28 15.26
N THR A 141 11.50 -19.60 15.31
CA THR A 141 11.13 -20.32 16.53
C THR A 141 12.39 -20.92 17.11
N PHE A 142 12.89 -20.35 18.22
CA PHE A 142 14.11 -20.79 18.89
C PHE A 142 13.89 -22.07 19.70
N SER A 143 12.67 -22.25 20.19
CA SER A 143 12.24 -23.41 20.94
C SER A 143 10.71 -23.48 20.94
N PRO A 144 10.09 -24.57 21.44
CA PRO A 144 8.62 -24.63 21.57
C PRO A 144 8.03 -23.49 22.43
N LYS A 145 8.85 -22.77 23.16
CA LYS A 145 8.43 -21.67 24.05
C LYS A 145 8.67 -20.27 23.47
N TRP A 146 9.60 -20.11 22.52
CA TRP A 146 10.05 -18.79 22.08
C TRP A 146 9.98 -18.64 20.56
N THR A 147 9.23 -17.66 20.09
CA THR A 147 9.20 -17.25 18.69
C THR A 147 9.47 -15.76 18.59
N LEU A 148 10.36 -15.39 17.67
CA LEU A 148 10.63 -14.01 17.25
C LEU A 148 10.04 -13.78 15.88
N GLN A 149 9.42 -12.63 15.69
CA GLN A 149 9.08 -12.09 14.39
C GLN A 149 9.63 -10.67 14.29
N ALA A 150 10.31 -10.36 13.21
CA ALA A 150 10.79 -9.02 12.89
C ALA A 150 10.29 -8.62 11.50
N GLN A 151 9.99 -7.34 11.31
CA GLN A 151 9.54 -6.79 10.04
C GLN A 151 10.20 -5.44 9.81
N ALA A 152 10.52 -5.19 8.54
CA ALA A 152 10.95 -3.87 8.09
C ALA A 152 10.20 -3.54 6.80
N LYS A 153 9.81 -2.26 6.62
CA LYS A 153 9.16 -1.76 5.41
C LYS A 153 9.67 -0.36 5.11
N PHE A 154 9.91 -0.12 3.86
CA PHE A 154 10.04 1.22 3.28
C PHE A 154 8.91 1.42 2.28
N ASN A 155 8.25 2.57 2.32
CA ASN A 155 7.22 2.96 1.36
C ASN A 155 7.48 4.37 0.89
N HIS A 156 7.48 4.55 -0.44
CA HIS A 156 7.52 5.84 -1.11
C HIS A 156 6.23 6.05 -1.88
N SER A 157 5.57 7.18 -1.68
CA SER A 157 4.38 7.60 -2.41
C SER A 157 4.64 8.97 -3.04
N TRP A 158 4.31 9.10 -4.30
CA TRP A 158 4.30 10.36 -5.01
C TRP A 158 2.94 10.56 -5.66
N ASN A 159 2.45 11.78 -5.59
CA ASN A 159 1.18 12.19 -6.17
C ASN A 159 1.35 13.53 -6.83
N LYS A 160 0.84 13.68 -8.04
CA LYS A 160 0.78 14.96 -8.77
C LYS A 160 -0.64 15.20 -9.25
N TYR A 161 -1.22 16.30 -8.85
CA TYR A 161 -2.43 16.88 -9.43
C TYR A 161 -2.07 18.05 -10.34
N GLU A 162 -2.74 18.17 -11.46
CA GLU A 162 -2.57 19.26 -12.41
C GLU A 162 -3.92 19.70 -12.93
N ASP A 163 -4.19 21.00 -12.89
CA ASP A 163 -5.38 21.65 -13.46
C ASP A 163 -4.92 22.78 -14.39
N THR A 164 -5.31 22.70 -15.65
CA THR A 164 -5.03 23.71 -16.65
C THR A 164 -6.26 24.58 -16.83
N ASP A 165 -6.23 25.82 -16.34
CA ASP A 165 -7.34 26.75 -16.41
C ASP A 165 -6.81 28.19 -16.47
N VAL A 166 -7.47 29.04 -17.25
CA VAL A 166 -7.15 30.48 -17.38
C VAL A 166 -7.30 31.27 -16.05
N LYS A 167 -7.98 30.69 -15.06
CA LYS A 167 -8.11 31.27 -13.71
C LYS A 167 -6.78 31.32 -12.95
N TYR A 168 -5.80 30.49 -13.33
CA TYR A 168 -4.49 30.45 -12.69
C TYR A 168 -3.53 31.45 -13.32
N GLU A 169 -2.68 32.07 -12.51
CA GLU A 169 -1.73 33.11 -12.93
C GLU A 169 -0.85 32.68 -14.12
N ASN A 170 -0.41 31.42 -14.13
CA ASN A 170 0.40 30.83 -15.22
C ASN A 170 -0.42 29.89 -16.12
N GLY A 171 -1.77 30.01 -16.12
CA GLY A 171 -2.66 29.14 -16.87
C GLY A 171 -2.71 27.69 -16.37
N LYS A 172 -2.07 27.41 -15.21
CA LYS A 172 -1.92 26.05 -14.70
C LYS A 172 -1.61 26.03 -13.21
N GLN A 173 -2.26 25.13 -12.47
CA GLN A 173 -1.91 24.75 -11.11
C GLN A 173 -1.29 23.35 -11.12
N THR A 174 -0.24 23.17 -10.31
CA THR A 174 0.40 21.86 -10.14
C THR A 174 0.71 21.65 -8.67
N ASP A 175 0.08 20.62 -8.08
CA ASP A 175 0.31 20.22 -6.70
C ASP A 175 1.04 18.86 -6.69
N ILE A 176 2.18 18.83 -6.00
CA ILE A 176 3.02 17.63 -5.91
C ILE A 176 3.21 17.29 -4.44
N ASN A 177 2.91 16.05 -4.09
CA ASN A 177 3.13 15.52 -2.76
C ASN A 177 4.05 14.31 -2.84
N ARG A 178 4.99 14.20 -1.89
CA ARG A 178 5.89 13.05 -1.71
C ARG A 178 5.86 12.64 -0.25
N GLN A 179 5.67 11.36 -0.01
CA GLN A 179 5.65 10.80 1.33
C GLN A 179 6.55 9.58 1.39
N ASP A 180 7.42 9.55 2.40
CA ASP A 180 8.22 8.39 2.74
C ASP A 180 7.80 7.85 4.11
N GLU A 181 7.70 6.53 4.21
CA GLU A 181 7.45 5.82 5.46
C GLU A 181 8.54 4.77 5.66
N TYR A 182 9.19 4.81 6.80
CA TYR A 182 10.08 3.79 7.32
C TYR A 182 9.39 3.11 8.50
N TYR A 183 9.27 1.81 8.44
CA TYR A 183 8.66 1.00 9.49
C TYR A 183 9.58 -0.12 9.92
N LEU A 184 9.71 -0.29 11.23
CA LEU A 184 10.41 -1.40 11.85
C LEU A 184 9.55 -1.98 12.97
N SER A 185 9.46 -3.30 13.02
CA SER A 185 8.71 -4.03 14.05
C SER A 185 9.49 -5.22 14.55
N ALA A 186 9.39 -5.48 15.85
CA ALA A 186 9.84 -6.72 16.47
C ALA A 186 8.79 -7.21 17.45
N ALA A 187 8.46 -8.50 17.38
CA ALA A 187 7.53 -9.15 18.30
C ALA A 187 8.13 -10.46 18.82
N VAL A 188 8.01 -10.67 20.12
CA VAL A 188 8.42 -11.89 20.80
C VAL A 188 7.18 -12.55 21.38
N LEU A 189 7.00 -13.83 21.05
CA LEU A 189 5.98 -14.69 21.64
C LEU A 189 6.65 -15.66 22.62
N TYR A 190 6.11 -15.75 23.83
CA TYR A 190 6.59 -16.63 24.88
C TYR A 190 5.46 -17.51 25.43
N GLN A 191 5.66 -18.81 25.37
CA GLN A 191 4.73 -19.82 25.86
C GLN A 191 5.37 -20.61 27.00
N PRO A 192 5.39 -20.08 28.27
CA PRO A 192 6.08 -20.69 29.39
C PRO A 192 5.51 -22.06 29.77
N VAL A 193 4.19 -22.18 29.75
CA VAL A 193 3.45 -23.40 30.10
C VAL A 193 2.27 -23.58 29.15
N LYS A 194 1.72 -24.79 29.08
CA LYS A 194 0.56 -25.10 28.26
C LYS A 194 -0.62 -24.19 28.61
N GLY A 195 -1.16 -23.55 27.61
CA GLY A 195 -2.32 -22.65 27.72
C GLY A 195 -1.99 -21.20 28.07
N LEU A 196 -0.76 -20.84 28.44
CA LEU A 196 -0.35 -19.45 28.65
C LEU A 196 0.52 -18.98 27.50
N GLU A 197 0.11 -17.88 26.90
CA GLU A 197 0.81 -17.19 25.82
C GLU A 197 0.99 -15.72 26.22
N LEU A 198 2.21 -15.26 26.17
CA LEU A 198 2.59 -13.86 26.39
C LEU A 198 3.23 -13.33 25.12
N SER A 199 2.92 -12.12 24.71
CA SER A 199 3.61 -11.47 23.60
C SER A 199 3.92 -10.02 23.90
N LEU A 200 5.10 -9.60 23.46
CA LEU A 200 5.53 -8.21 23.46
C LEU A 200 5.84 -7.84 22.01
N ALA A 201 5.26 -6.76 21.55
CA ALA A 201 5.54 -6.19 20.23
C ALA A 201 5.93 -4.72 20.37
N GLN A 202 6.90 -4.31 19.59
CA GLN A 202 7.36 -2.94 19.47
C GLN A 202 7.39 -2.55 17.99
N ASP A 203 6.67 -1.49 17.65
CA ASP A 203 6.65 -0.89 16.32
C ASP A 203 7.23 0.52 16.35
N GLY A 204 7.98 0.88 15.33
CA GLY A 204 8.52 2.21 15.11
C GLY A 204 8.24 2.68 13.70
N PHE A 205 7.82 3.95 13.55
CA PHE A 205 7.55 4.59 12.27
C PHE A 205 8.25 5.93 12.18
N ILE A 206 8.74 6.24 10.98
CA ILE A 206 9.15 7.58 10.58
C ILE A 206 8.39 7.88 9.30
N ASN A 207 7.58 8.94 9.31
CA ASN A 207 6.82 9.40 8.17
C ASN A 207 7.26 10.83 7.83
N THR A 208 7.55 11.08 6.54
CA THR A 208 7.85 12.41 6.02
C THR A 208 6.82 12.78 4.98
N LEU A 209 6.47 14.05 4.91
CA LEU A 209 5.66 14.62 3.83
C LEU A 209 6.37 15.85 3.29
N HIS A 210 6.49 15.91 1.95
CA HIS A 210 6.97 17.06 1.21
C HIS A 210 5.92 17.46 0.18
N THR A 211 5.57 18.74 0.14
CA THR A 211 4.64 19.29 -0.83
C THR A 211 5.20 20.59 -1.42
N ASN A 212 4.79 20.91 -2.65
CA ASN A 212 5.09 22.20 -3.27
C ASN A 212 3.99 23.26 -3.02
N ILE A 213 2.93 22.91 -2.28
CA ILE A 213 1.87 23.84 -1.94
C ILE A 213 2.41 24.91 -1.00
N ASN A 214 2.26 26.16 -1.38
CA ASN A 214 2.74 27.30 -0.59
C ASN A 214 2.15 27.28 0.83
N ASP A 215 2.97 27.66 1.80
CA ASP A 215 2.60 27.74 3.22
C ASP A 215 2.11 26.41 3.85
N SER A 216 2.28 25.30 3.15
CA SER A 216 1.97 23.99 3.70
C SER A 216 3.13 23.47 4.55
N PRO A 217 2.85 22.83 5.68
CA PRO A 217 3.89 22.21 6.49
C PRO A 217 4.49 21.00 5.77
N ASN A 218 5.80 20.78 5.99
CA ASN A 218 6.49 19.56 5.61
C ASN A 218 6.83 18.78 6.89
N PRO A 219 5.88 18.03 7.46
CA PRO A 219 6.06 17.38 8.75
C PRO A 219 6.96 16.15 8.65
N VAL A 220 7.68 15.88 9.74
CA VAL A 220 8.26 14.59 10.04
C VAL A 220 7.62 14.08 11.30
N ARG A 221 7.02 12.88 11.21
CA ARG A 221 6.35 12.21 12.34
C ARG A 221 7.13 10.99 12.76
N TYR A 222 7.41 10.90 14.05
CA TYR A 222 7.96 9.71 14.68
C TYR A 222 6.86 9.07 15.53
N SER A 223 6.64 7.79 15.36
CA SER A 223 5.65 7.05 16.15
C SER A 223 6.27 5.78 16.69
N SER A 224 5.94 5.49 17.95
CA SER A 224 6.36 4.27 18.65
C SER A 224 5.14 3.65 19.29
N LEU A 225 4.89 2.38 19.02
CA LEU A 225 3.81 1.60 19.59
C LEU A 225 4.38 0.38 20.30
N THR A 226 4.01 0.23 21.57
CA THR A 226 4.37 -0.95 22.37
C THR A 226 3.09 -1.69 22.72
N ALA A 227 3.01 -2.97 22.41
CA ALA A 227 1.87 -3.81 22.75
C ALA A 227 2.31 -4.99 23.60
N LEU A 228 1.69 -5.14 24.76
CA LEU A 228 1.82 -6.31 25.64
C LEU A 228 0.51 -7.08 25.61
N ASN A 229 0.57 -8.36 25.28
CA ASN A 229 -0.59 -9.23 25.25
C ASN A 229 -0.35 -10.46 26.12
N ALA A 230 -1.39 -10.87 26.87
CA ALA A 230 -1.43 -12.10 27.62
C ALA A 230 -2.70 -12.86 27.28
N ARG A 231 -2.56 -14.15 27.00
CA ARG A 231 -3.67 -15.07 26.73
C ARG A 231 -3.51 -16.32 27.57
N TYR A 232 -4.57 -16.71 28.26
CA TYR A 232 -4.60 -17.93 29.04
C TYR A 232 -5.82 -18.77 28.68
N GLN A 233 -5.59 -20.05 28.43
CA GLN A 233 -6.63 -21.01 28.16
C GLN A 233 -6.62 -22.12 29.23
N TRP A 234 -7.70 -22.24 29.97
CA TRP A 234 -7.89 -23.29 30.98
C TRP A 234 -9.20 -24.03 30.66
N GLY A 235 -9.06 -25.25 30.17
CA GLY A 235 -10.21 -26.05 29.73
C GLY A 235 -11.00 -25.34 28.63
N ARG A 236 -12.25 -24.98 28.91
CA ARG A 236 -13.14 -24.25 27.98
C ARG A 236 -13.08 -22.72 28.15
N ILE A 237 -12.39 -22.24 29.17
CA ILE A 237 -12.27 -20.80 29.47
C ILE A 237 -11.06 -20.24 28.75
N LYS A 238 -11.28 -19.13 28.03
CA LYS A 238 -10.22 -18.36 27.38
C LYS A 238 -10.25 -16.93 27.93
N LEU A 239 -9.14 -16.50 28.51
CA LEU A 239 -8.94 -15.14 28.99
C LEU A 239 -7.87 -14.47 28.11
N SER A 240 -8.07 -13.22 27.77
CA SER A 240 -7.06 -12.43 27.06
C SER A 240 -7.10 -10.99 27.52
N GLY A 241 -5.93 -10.38 27.64
CA GLY A 241 -5.76 -8.97 27.94
C GLY A 241 -4.67 -8.38 27.06
N THR A 242 -4.87 -7.14 26.63
CA THR A 242 -3.91 -6.39 25.82
C THR A 242 -3.74 -5.00 26.41
N LEU A 243 -2.48 -4.58 26.57
CA LEU A 243 -2.10 -3.23 26.91
C LEU A 243 -1.34 -2.63 25.72
N VAL A 244 -1.73 -1.44 25.29
CA VAL A 244 -1.06 -0.73 24.19
C VAL A 244 -0.66 0.65 24.67
N GLY A 245 0.62 0.99 24.49
CA GLY A 245 1.17 2.32 24.67
C GLY A 245 1.55 2.90 23.32
N THR A 246 1.22 4.16 23.08
CA THR A 246 1.55 4.88 21.84
C THR A 246 2.23 6.18 22.20
N PHE A 247 3.37 6.44 21.57
CA PHE A 247 4.06 7.73 21.61
C PHE A 247 4.18 8.28 20.21
N ILE A 248 3.78 9.55 20.01
CA ILE A 248 3.86 10.25 18.73
C ILE A 248 4.47 11.62 18.95
N THR A 249 5.45 11.99 18.12
CA THR A 249 6.01 13.34 18.06
C THR A 249 6.10 13.78 16.60
N GLU A 250 5.87 15.06 16.36
CA GLU A 250 5.89 15.65 15.02
C GLU A 250 6.79 16.88 15.03
N GLU A 251 7.60 17.02 13.99
CA GLU A 251 8.40 18.20 13.69
C GLU A 251 7.89 18.81 12.39
N VAL A 252 7.73 20.13 12.34
CA VAL A 252 7.37 20.86 11.13
C VAL A 252 8.62 21.55 10.60
N LYS A 253 9.03 21.21 9.35
CA LYS A 253 10.26 21.74 8.76
C LYS A 253 10.07 22.93 7.84
N ALA A 254 8.84 23.18 7.38
CA ALA A 254 8.49 24.31 6.53
C ALA A 254 7.00 24.66 6.68
N GLY A 255 6.61 25.86 6.21
CA GLY A 255 5.24 26.35 6.28
C GLY A 255 5.00 27.28 7.49
N ASN A 256 3.80 27.86 7.54
CA ASN A 256 3.39 28.81 8.58
C ASN A 256 2.80 28.14 9.84
N THR A 257 2.92 26.83 9.96
CA THR A 257 2.39 26.11 11.13
C THR A 257 3.42 26.19 12.25
N PRO A 258 3.11 26.85 13.36
CA PRO A 258 4.00 26.86 14.50
C PRO A 258 3.99 25.51 15.20
N ASP A 259 5.09 25.20 15.79
CA ASP A 259 5.30 24.25 16.89
C ASP A 259 5.24 22.76 16.59
N ASP A 260 6.26 22.11 17.08
CA ASP A 260 6.35 20.65 17.22
C ASP A 260 5.23 20.13 18.11
N ARG A 261 4.60 19.04 17.70
CA ARG A 261 3.54 18.39 18.48
C ARG A 261 4.04 17.08 19.08
N LYS A 262 3.85 16.94 20.39
CA LYS A 262 4.13 15.70 21.13
C LYS A 262 2.84 15.16 21.73
N ARG A 263 2.54 13.88 21.49
CA ARG A 263 1.38 13.18 22.05
C ARG A 263 1.80 11.84 22.63
N LEU A 264 1.34 11.55 23.82
CA LEU A 264 1.47 10.25 24.49
C LEU A 264 0.20 9.45 24.34
#